data_730be9739c3b85668896bafb29895797
#
_entry.id   730be9739c3b85668896bafb29895797
#
_cell.length_a   1.000
_cell.length_b   1.000
_cell.length_c   1.000
_cell.angle_alpha   90.00
_cell.angle_beta   90.00
_cell.angle_gamma   90.00
#
_symmetry.space_group_name_H-M   'P 1'
#
loop_
_entity.id
_entity.type
_entity.pdbx_description
1 polymer ?
#
loop_
_entity_poly.entity_id
_entity_poly.type
_entity_poly.pdbx_seq_one_letter_code
_entity_poly.pdbx_strand_id
1 'polypeptide(L)'
;MVYKFIFSLVAILLLIYITVQLLEIEKDKNKIIKVQITLDNKCEFFDKVFMVKAIPSGKSARFIDKKAEMFLKKSSKVQLVVSDEFPGFHFTSIPVDVSYNTKLVADCSNSERLDNIFESLKNQFNKDAN
;
A
#
# COMPACT_ATOMS: atom_id res chain seq x y z
N MET A 1 -30.88 35.80 32.00
CA MET A 1 -30.43 36.15 30.62
C MET A 1 -28.93 35.97 30.45
N VAL A 2 -28.09 36.32 31.37
CA VAL A 2 -26.63 36.23 31.25
C VAL A 2 -26.11 34.81 31.04
N TYR A 3 -26.66 33.78 31.67
CA TYR A 3 -26.25 32.38 31.52
C TYR A 3 -26.47 31.82 30.11
N LYS A 4 -27.53 32.22 29.42
CA LYS A 4 -27.77 31.79 28.03
C LYS A 4 -26.74 32.36 27.07
N PHE A 5 -26.32 33.60 27.30
CA PHE A 5 -25.26 34.24 26.51
C PHE A 5 -23.90 33.59 26.71
N ILE A 6 -23.54 33.27 27.98
CA ILE A 6 -22.29 32.61 28.30
C ILE A 6 -22.24 31.20 27.69
N PHE A 7 -23.35 30.46 27.80
CA PHE A 7 -23.44 29.10 27.20
C PHE A 7 -23.31 29.11 25.69
N SER A 8 -23.94 30.08 25.02
CA SER A 8 -23.81 30.26 23.58
C SER A 8 -22.39 30.59 23.16
N LEU A 9 -21.71 31.45 23.89
CA LEU A 9 -20.33 31.87 23.61
C LEU A 9 -19.33 30.70 23.79
N VAL A 10 -19.51 29.89 24.82
CA VAL A 10 -18.71 28.70 25.07
C VAL A 10 -18.92 27.66 23.97
N ALA A 11 -20.17 27.46 23.51
CA ALA A 11 -20.48 26.54 22.42
C ALA A 11 -19.81 26.97 21.09
N ILE A 12 -19.82 28.26 20.77
CA ILE A 12 -19.15 28.81 19.59
C ILE A 12 -17.64 28.61 19.66
N LEU A 13 -17.02 28.86 20.80
CA LEU A 13 -15.59 28.66 21.00
C LEU A 13 -15.18 27.19 20.85
N LEU A 14 -16.00 26.26 21.37
CA LEU A 14 -15.79 24.81 21.18
C LEU A 14 -15.89 24.40 19.72
N LEU A 15 -16.87 24.92 18.99
CA LEU A 15 -17.00 24.64 17.55
C LEU A 15 -15.79 25.14 16.75
N ILE A 16 -15.32 26.36 17.04
CA ILE A 16 -14.12 26.91 16.40
C ILE A 16 -12.90 26.05 16.72
N TYR A 17 -12.72 25.62 17.96
CA TYR A 17 -11.62 24.77 18.36
C TYR A 17 -11.62 23.41 17.62
N ILE A 18 -12.79 22.76 17.54
CA ILE A 18 -12.94 21.48 16.83
C ILE A 18 -12.63 21.66 15.33
N THR A 19 -13.13 22.73 14.69
CA THR A 19 -12.86 22.98 13.27
C THR A 19 -11.40 23.21 12.98
N VAL A 20 -10.68 23.94 13.84
CA VAL A 20 -9.23 24.15 13.72
C VAL A 20 -8.48 22.84 13.83
N GLN A 21 -8.81 21.99 14.80
CA GLN A 21 -8.19 20.67 14.96
C GLN A 21 -8.42 19.77 13.72
N LEU A 22 -9.62 19.76 13.17
CA LEU A 22 -9.92 18.99 11.96
C LEU A 22 -9.11 19.47 10.75
N LEU A 23 -8.95 20.78 10.58
CA LEU A 23 -8.14 21.35 9.49
C LEU A 23 -6.66 21.01 9.61
N GLU A 24 -6.11 20.97 10.84
CA GLU A 24 -4.71 20.58 11.07
C GLU A 24 -4.49 19.08 10.72
N ILE A 25 -5.40 18.21 11.11
CA ILE A 25 -5.36 16.79 10.78
C ILE A 25 -5.39 16.59 9.25
N GLU A 26 -6.23 17.33 8.54
CA GLU A 26 -6.33 17.23 7.09
C GLU A 26 -5.08 17.74 6.39
N LYS A 27 -4.47 18.82 6.87
CA LYS A 27 -3.18 19.32 6.37
C LYS A 27 -2.06 18.29 6.55
N ASP A 28 -2.00 17.63 7.71
CA ASP A 28 -0.98 16.60 7.97
C ASP A 28 -1.14 15.39 7.04
N LYS A 29 -2.37 14.94 6.80
CA LYS A 29 -2.66 13.85 5.84
C LYS A 29 -2.23 14.17 4.41
N ASN A 30 -2.35 15.41 3.99
CA ASN A 30 -1.99 15.86 2.65
C ASN A 30 -0.50 16.22 2.50
N LYS A 31 0.26 16.20 3.57
CA LYS A 31 1.70 16.47 3.54
C LYS A 31 2.42 15.41 2.70
N ILE A 32 3.25 15.88 1.78
CA ILE A 32 4.12 15.01 0.98
C ILE A 32 5.36 14.69 1.81
N ILE A 33 5.65 13.41 1.94
CA ILE A 33 6.82 12.89 2.63
C ILE A 33 7.66 12.04 1.69
N LYS A 34 8.97 11.99 1.94
CA LYS A 34 9.88 11.04 1.29
C LYS A 34 9.74 9.71 2.03
N VAL A 35 9.34 8.68 1.29
CA VAL A 35 9.13 7.33 1.81
C VAL A 35 10.21 6.43 1.27
N GLN A 36 10.92 5.74 2.16
CA GLN A 36 11.81 4.66 1.80
C GLN A 36 11.09 3.33 1.99
N ILE A 37 11.02 2.54 0.93
CA ILE A 37 10.29 1.28 0.89
C ILE A 37 11.30 0.16 0.74
N THR A 38 11.26 -0.82 1.64
CA THR A 38 12.15 -1.98 1.62
C THR A 38 11.36 -3.22 1.20
N LEU A 39 11.91 -3.97 0.26
CA LEU A 39 11.37 -5.25 -0.18
C LEU A 39 11.94 -6.40 0.67
N ASP A 40 11.04 -7.16 1.27
CA ASP A 40 11.36 -8.47 1.85
C ASP A 40 10.80 -9.56 0.91
N ASN A 41 11.66 -10.07 0.06
CA ASN A 41 11.27 -11.06 -0.96
C ASN A 41 11.43 -12.47 -0.40
N LYS A 42 10.31 -13.13 -0.14
CA LYS A 42 10.21 -14.55 0.26
C LYS A 42 9.79 -15.46 -0.90
N CYS A 43 9.64 -14.89 -2.08
CA CYS A 43 9.37 -15.64 -3.31
C CYS A 43 10.67 -16.14 -3.93
N GLU A 44 10.59 -17.17 -4.76
CA GLU A 44 11.73 -17.71 -5.54
C GLU A 44 12.10 -16.83 -6.75
N PHE A 45 11.40 -15.70 -6.93
CA PHE A 45 11.61 -14.79 -8.05
C PHE A 45 12.64 -13.72 -7.72
N PHE A 46 13.25 -13.16 -8.78
CA PHE A 46 14.18 -12.04 -8.64
C PHE A 46 13.46 -10.77 -8.16
N ASP A 47 14.13 -9.97 -7.35
CA ASP A 47 13.60 -8.72 -6.78
C ASP A 47 13.08 -7.75 -7.86
N LYS A 48 13.70 -7.74 -9.05
CA LYS A 48 13.30 -6.90 -10.20
C LYS A 48 11.92 -7.22 -10.78
N VAL A 49 11.36 -8.39 -10.45
CA VAL A 49 9.99 -8.76 -10.84
C VAL A 49 8.96 -7.88 -10.15
N PHE A 50 9.28 -7.39 -8.97
CA PHE A 50 8.37 -6.60 -8.14
C PHE A 50 8.57 -5.11 -8.33
N MET A 51 7.46 -4.38 -8.27
CA MET A 51 7.40 -2.92 -8.22
C MET A 51 6.51 -2.48 -7.07
N VAL A 52 6.75 -1.28 -6.59
CA VAL A 52 5.87 -0.59 -5.67
C VAL A 52 4.87 0.25 -6.47
N LYS A 53 3.59 0.19 -6.10
CA LYS A 53 2.54 1.06 -6.63
C LYS A 53 1.86 1.81 -5.49
N ALA A 54 1.75 3.13 -5.64
CA ALA A 54 1.08 3.98 -4.67
C ALA A 54 -0.41 4.17 -5.01
N ILE A 55 -1.25 4.15 -3.99
CA ILE A 55 -2.70 4.31 -4.08
C ILE A 55 -3.10 5.58 -3.31
N PRO A 56 -3.95 6.45 -3.85
CA PRO A 56 -4.67 6.37 -5.12
C PRO A 56 -3.89 6.93 -6.32
N SER A 57 -2.69 7.49 -6.13
CA SER A 57 -1.99 8.25 -7.17
C SER A 57 -1.60 7.42 -8.41
N GLY A 58 -1.49 6.10 -8.28
CA GLY A 58 -1.04 5.21 -9.35
C GLY A 58 0.45 5.28 -9.66
N LYS A 59 1.21 6.14 -8.95
CA LYS A 59 2.67 6.23 -9.12
C LYS A 59 3.32 4.90 -8.79
N SER A 60 4.33 4.51 -9.57
CA SER A 60 5.08 3.28 -9.34
C SER A 60 6.57 3.57 -9.28
N ALA A 61 7.30 2.69 -8.58
CA ALA A 61 8.76 2.73 -8.51
C ALA A 61 9.32 1.31 -8.51
N ARG A 62 10.53 1.15 -9.07
CA ARG A 62 11.26 -0.11 -9.08
C ARG A 62 12.14 -0.21 -7.83
N PHE A 63 12.39 -1.43 -7.41
CA PHE A 63 13.38 -1.70 -6.37
C PHE A 63 14.78 -1.75 -6.97
N ILE A 64 15.72 -1.06 -6.33
CA ILE A 64 17.16 -1.13 -6.57
C ILE A 64 17.76 -1.58 -5.24
N ASP A 65 18.47 -2.71 -5.25
CA ASP A 65 19.03 -3.32 -4.03
C ASP A 65 18.02 -3.46 -2.89
N LYS A 66 16.80 -3.95 -3.23
CA LYS A 66 15.66 -4.12 -2.32
C LYS A 66 15.09 -2.82 -1.72
N LYS A 67 15.46 -1.68 -2.26
CA LYS A 67 14.98 -0.37 -1.80
C LYS A 67 14.33 0.41 -2.93
N ALA A 68 13.25 1.11 -2.61
CA ALA A 68 12.63 2.09 -3.49
C ALA A 68 12.36 3.38 -2.70
N GLU A 69 12.46 4.52 -3.37
CA GLU A 69 12.17 5.83 -2.77
C GLU A 69 11.07 6.51 -3.56
N MET A 70 10.10 7.06 -2.86
CA MET A 70 8.98 7.78 -3.45
C MET A 70 8.59 8.99 -2.62
N PHE A 71 8.09 10.03 -3.30
CA PHE A 71 7.45 11.16 -2.64
C PHE A 71 5.93 10.97 -2.70
N LEU A 72 5.32 10.73 -1.54
CA LEU A 72 3.91 10.37 -1.42
C LEU A 72 3.23 11.21 -0.35
N LYS A 73 1.91 11.36 -0.48
CA LYS A 73 1.10 11.92 0.61
C LYS A 73 1.11 10.95 1.79
N LYS A 74 1.16 11.49 3.00
CA LYS A 74 1.14 10.70 4.25
C LYS A 74 -0.10 9.80 4.37
N SER A 75 -1.21 10.18 3.74
CA SER A 75 -2.46 9.40 3.69
C SER A 75 -2.49 8.33 2.59
N SER A 76 -1.45 8.23 1.76
CA SER A 76 -1.38 7.22 0.69
C SER A 76 -1.14 5.83 1.26
N LYS A 77 -1.42 4.83 0.44
CA LYS A 77 -1.04 3.43 0.66
C LYS A 77 -0.10 2.97 -0.43
N VAL A 78 0.69 1.99 -0.15
CA VAL A 78 1.57 1.33 -1.12
C VAL A 78 1.34 -0.16 -1.13
N GLN A 79 1.48 -0.76 -2.30
CA GLN A 79 1.36 -2.20 -2.49
C GLN A 79 2.43 -2.71 -3.44
N LEU A 80 2.79 -3.98 -3.32
CA LEU A 80 3.59 -4.68 -4.31
C LEU A 80 2.74 -5.10 -5.48
N VAL A 81 3.27 -4.90 -6.66
CA VAL A 81 2.71 -5.40 -7.92
C VAL A 81 3.84 -6.01 -8.74
N VAL A 82 3.49 -6.79 -9.74
CA VAL A 82 4.47 -7.31 -10.70
C VAL A 82 4.76 -6.25 -11.74
N SER A 83 6.02 -6.14 -12.13
CA SER A 83 6.45 -5.27 -13.23
C SER A 83 5.84 -5.73 -14.55
N ASP A 84 5.46 -4.77 -15.41
CA ASP A 84 4.91 -5.02 -16.75
C ASP A 84 5.88 -5.77 -17.68
N GLU A 85 7.16 -5.83 -17.30
CA GLU A 85 8.18 -6.59 -18.05
C GLU A 85 8.00 -8.12 -17.93
N PHE A 86 7.16 -8.57 -16.99
CA PHE A 86 6.89 -9.99 -16.74
C PHE A 86 5.40 -10.31 -16.99
N PRO A 87 4.95 -10.27 -18.27
CA PRO A 87 3.58 -10.59 -18.62
C PRO A 87 3.28 -12.05 -18.27
N GLY A 88 2.09 -12.30 -17.74
CA GLY A 88 1.65 -13.65 -17.33
C GLY A 88 1.92 -14.00 -15.87
N PHE A 89 2.74 -13.21 -15.16
CA PHE A 89 2.88 -13.29 -13.71
C PHE A 89 2.01 -12.22 -13.05
N HIS A 90 1.13 -12.62 -12.17
CA HIS A 90 0.23 -11.69 -11.46
C HIS A 90 0.37 -11.89 -9.96
N PHE A 91 0.83 -10.88 -9.30
CA PHE A 91 0.93 -10.81 -7.87
C PHE A 91 0.54 -9.42 -7.40
N THR A 92 -0.24 -9.34 -6.34
CA THR A 92 -0.60 -8.07 -5.71
C THR A 92 -0.66 -8.30 -4.22
N SER A 93 0.12 -7.52 -3.46
CA SER A 93 0.06 -7.57 -2.01
C SER A 93 -1.10 -6.77 -1.44
N ILE A 94 -1.37 -6.96 -0.17
CA ILE A 94 -2.30 -6.10 0.58
C ILE A 94 -1.71 -4.69 0.66
N PRO A 95 -2.51 -3.63 0.42
CA PRO A 95 -2.05 -2.25 0.57
C PRO A 95 -1.65 -1.94 2.02
N VAL A 96 -0.50 -1.28 2.19
CA VAL A 96 0.06 -0.87 3.48
C VAL A 96 0.07 0.65 3.59
N ASP A 97 -0.25 1.19 4.75
CA ASP A 97 -0.19 2.62 4.99
C ASP A 97 1.25 3.15 4.90
N VAL A 98 1.40 4.33 4.31
CA VAL A 98 2.70 4.96 4.09
C VAL A 98 3.29 5.48 5.40
N SER A 99 4.56 5.15 5.65
CA SER A 99 5.40 5.73 6.69
C SER A 99 6.77 6.08 6.11
N TYR A 100 7.61 6.80 6.85
CA TYR A 100 8.96 7.17 6.37
C TYR A 100 9.79 5.95 5.95
N ASN A 101 9.65 4.84 6.69
CA ASN A 101 10.25 3.56 6.38
C ASN A 101 9.15 2.51 6.33
N THR A 102 8.77 2.10 5.12
CA THR A 102 7.73 1.10 4.89
C THR A 102 8.38 -0.19 4.41
N LYS A 103 8.01 -1.32 5.02
CA LYS A 103 8.45 -2.64 4.59
C LYS A 103 7.32 -3.34 3.85
N LEU A 104 7.59 -3.82 2.64
CA LEU A 104 6.68 -4.64 1.86
C LEU A 104 7.22 -6.06 1.75
N VAL A 105 6.35 -7.03 1.98
CA VAL A 105 6.70 -8.45 1.95
C VAL A 105 6.09 -9.07 0.69
N ALA A 106 6.94 -9.65 -0.14
CA ALA A 106 6.52 -10.52 -1.24
C ALA A 106 6.49 -11.97 -0.71
N ASP A 107 5.31 -12.47 -0.43
CA ASP A 107 5.11 -13.84 0.02
C ASP A 107 4.26 -14.60 -1.00
N CYS A 108 4.86 -15.59 -1.63
CA CYS A 108 4.23 -16.42 -2.65
C CYS A 108 3.74 -17.77 -2.10
N SER A 109 3.89 -18.03 -0.80
CA SER A 109 3.56 -19.32 -0.18
C SER A 109 2.06 -19.63 -0.14
N ASN A 110 1.21 -18.62 -0.19
CA ASN A 110 -0.26 -18.72 -0.10
C ASN A 110 -0.97 -18.34 -1.40
N SER A 111 -0.32 -18.40 -2.55
CA SER A 111 -1.03 -18.14 -3.79
C SER A 111 -1.84 -19.40 -4.18
N GLU A 112 -3.17 -19.34 -4.01
CA GLU A 112 -4.13 -20.32 -4.57
C GLU A 112 -3.87 -20.63 -6.05
N ARG A 113 -3.10 -19.80 -6.70
CA ARG A 113 -2.73 -19.89 -8.11
C ARG A 113 -1.57 -20.84 -8.36
N LEU A 114 -0.63 -21.01 -7.43
CA LEU A 114 0.39 -22.04 -7.51
C LEU A 114 -0.25 -23.43 -7.40
N ASP A 115 -1.20 -23.60 -6.48
CA ASP A 115 -1.93 -24.86 -6.34
C ASP A 115 -2.72 -25.18 -7.61
N ASN A 116 -3.39 -24.19 -8.22
CA ASN A 116 -4.10 -24.36 -9.47
C ASN A 116 -3.16 -24.67 -10.66
N ILE A 117 -1.96 -24.11 -10.70
CA ILE A 117 -0.96 -24.42 -11.72
C ILE A 117 -0.41 -25.84 -11.52
N PHE A 118 -0.12 -26.23 -10.28
CA PHE A 118 0.34 -27.60 -9.98
C PHE A 118 -0.74 -28.63 -10.27
N GLU A 119 -2.01 -28.36 -9.96
CA GLU A 119 -3.11 -29.26 -10.34
C GLU A 119 -3.30 -29.35 -11.85
N SER A 120 -3.20 -28.23 -12.56
CA SER A 120 -3.28 -28.19 -14.02
C SER A 120 -2.16 -29.00 -14.68
N LEU A 121 -0.92 -28.84 -14.21
CA LEU A 121 0.22 -29.62 -14.68
C LEU A 121 0.06 -31.11 -14.38
N LYS A 122 -0.35 -31.46 -13.16
CA LYS A 122 -0.59 -32.85 -12.76
C LYS A 122 -1.65 -33.53 -13.62
N ASN A 123 -2.71 -32.81 -13.98
CA ASN A 123 -3.77 -33.30 -14.86
C ASN A 123 -3.30 -33.47 -16.30
N GLN A 124 -2.38 -32.64 -16.78
CA GLN A 124 -1.75 -32.82 -18.13
C GLN A 124 -0.86 -34.07 -18.15
N PHE A 125 0.00 -34.24 -17.16
CA PHE A 125 0.87 -35.43 -17.07
C PHE A 125 0.10 -36.73 -16.91
N ASN A 126 -1.03 -36.74 -16.23
CA ASN A 126 -1.87 -37.94 -16.10
C ASN A 126 -2.68 -38.25 -17.39
N LYS A 127 -2.89 -37.30 -18.28
CA LYS A 127 -3.57 -37.52 -19.56
C LYS A 127 -2.68 -38.18 -20.61
N ASP A 128 -1.37 -37.91 -20.53
CA ASP A 128 -0.38 -38.46 -21.47
C ASP A 128 0.12 -39.87 -21.03
N ALA A 129 -0.32 -40.35 -19.86
CA ALA A 129 0.04 -41.69 -19.34
C ALA A 129 -0.99 -42.79 -19.59
N ASN A 130 -2.10 -42.53 -20.29
CA ASN A 130 -3.09 -43.47 -20.77
C ASN A 130 -3.15 -43.48 -22.30
#